data_c82aee520700bacbd8606e90332d9ae4
#
_entry.id   c82aee520700bacbd8606e90332d9ae4
#
_cell.length_a   1.000
_cell.length_b   1.000
_cell.length_c   1.000
_cell.angle_alpha   90.00
_cell.angle_beta   90.00
_cell.angle_gamma   90.00
#
_symmetry.space_group_name_H-M   'P 1'
#
loop_
_entity.id
_entity.type
_entity.pdbx_description
1 polymer ?
#
loop_
_entity_poly.entity_id
_entity_poly.type
_entity_poly.pdbx_seq_one_letter_code
_entity_poly.pdbx_strand_id
1 'polypeptide(L)'
;MAINLDIQNILVLKRMYELRNVRLVAKSLGKTSGAISKNLTKMKTQFDDPLFVQTKHGFEPTTFVETNMAHFEQILMSVDSIKPQNFSPETFDGQLSIYANTLFWDYFGDELYLSLLKQAPRAKFSFLRWGNEAKNRLIDGENAVAIHYFDEDLPQSVAQKELGKGKAVFFVRKEHPAQDFDDLQPYPFLLFKTPGWNDYRYPLLERLKNIGFNASPKVEIEHPAMIHKIILQTDHFGITMSDHVPQGCRSIALPNRLELNVSYVMSCRRSQQHAPLNLWLFDKIKHVIAN
;
A
#
# COMPACT_ATOMS: atom_id res chain seq x y z
N MET A 1 39.65 21.40 -5.28
CA MET A 1 38.53 22.08 -4.60
C MET A 1 37.25 21.32 -4.89
N ALA A 2 36.40 21.07 -3.89
CA ALA A 2 35.09 20.49 -4.14
C ALA A 2 34.18 21.53 -4.78
N ILE A 3 33.63 21.24 -5.94
CA ILE A 3 32.66 22.09 -6.64
C ILE A 3 31.33 22.03 -5.85
N ASN A 4 30.96 23.14 -5.23
CA ASN A 4 29.65 23.24 -4.54
C ASN A 4 28.64 23.90 -5.49
N LEU A 5 28.06 23.08 -6.37
CA LEU A 5 27.12 23.52 -7.41
C LEU A 5 25.67 23.34 -6.94
N ASP A 6 24.95 24.45 -6.85
CA ASP A 6 23.53 24.48 -6.53
C ASP A 6 22.71 24.44 -7.84
N ILE A 7 21.66 23.65 -7.88
CA ILE A 7 20.73 23.52 -9.02
C ILE A 7 20.16 24.90 -9.44
N GLN A 8 19.86 25.76 -8.48
CA GLN A 8 19.42 27.14 -8.76
C GLN A 8 20.45 27.95 -9.52
N ASN A 9 21.73 27.75 -9.22
CA ASN A 9 22.82 28.42 -9.93
C ASN A 9 22.92 27.93 -11.38
N ILE A 10 22.78 26.60 -11.60
CA ILE A 10 22.76 26.04 -12.95
C ILE A 10 21.57 26.59 -13.76
N LEU A 11 20.39 26.71 -13.13
CA LEU A 11 19.20 27.26 -13.78
C LEU A 11 19.41 28.75 -14.16
N VAL A 12 20.02 29.54 -13.28
CA VAL A 12 20.40 30.94 -13.59
C VAL A 12 21.38 31.01 -14.76
N LEU A 13 22.40 30.15 -14.78
CA LEU A 13 23.39 30.08 -15.85
C LEU A 13 22.74 29.70 -17.20
N LYS A 14 21.87 28.72 -17.23
CA LYS A 14 21.07 28.32 -18.42
C LYS A 14 20.24 29.51 -18.92
N ARG A 15 19.47 30.16 -18.05
CA ARG A 15 18.63 31.30 -18.42
C ARG A 15 19.45 32.50 -18.91
N MET A 16 20.64 32.73 -18.32
CA MET A 16 21.57 33.77 -18.81
C MET A 16 22.13 33.42 -20.20
N TYR A 17 22.42 32.16 -20.45
CA TYR A 17 22.83 31.68 -21.76
C TYR A 17 21.74 31.89 -22.84
N GLU A 18 20.48 31.64 -22.50
CA GLU A 18 19.32 31.81 -23.41
C GLU A 18 18.95 33.28 -23.63
N LEU A 19 18.86 34.07 -22.55
CA LEU A 19 18.25 35.41 -22.57
C LEU A 19 19.25 36.57 -22.65
N ARG A 20 20.51 36.31 -22.37
CA ARG A 20 21.62 37.30 -22.46
C ARG A 20 21.39 38.62 -21.69
N ASN A 21 20.42 38.64 -20.77
CA ASN A 21 19.97 39.84 -20.06
C ASN A 21 19.53 39.54 -18.64
N VAL A 22 20.23 40.13 -17.66
CA VAL A 22 19.97 39.87 -16.21
C VAL A 22 18.54 40.21 -15.79
N ARG A 23 17.95 41.30 -16.35
CA ARG A 23 16.56 41.68 -16.00
C ARG A 23 15.53 40.68 -16.51
N LEU A 24 15.73 40.18 -17.74
CA LEU A 24 14.85 39.16 -18.33
C LEU A 24 14.98 37.85 -17.58
N VAL A 25 16.21 37.45 -17.18
CA VAL A 25 16.43 36.27 -16.33
C VAL A 25 15.74 36.40 -14.97
N ALA A 26 15.88 37.54 -14.33
CA ALA A 26 15.24 37.83 -13.06
C ALA A 26 13.70 37.68 -13.19
N LYS A 27 13.11 38.28 -14.21
CA LYS A 27 11.65 38.14 -14.50
C LYS A 27 11.23 36.68 -14.74
N SER A 28 12.00 35.94 -15.55
CA SER A 28 11.67 34.54 -15.88
C SER A 28 11.76 33.61 -14.68
N LEU A 29 12.56 33.91 -13.68
CA LEU A 29 12.76 33.10 -12.49
C LEU A 29 12.05 33.66 -11.24
N GLY A 30 11.25 34.71 -11.36
CA GLY A 30 10.55 35.34 -10.24
C GLY A 30 11.50 35.89 -9.18
N LYS A 31 12.70 36.39 -9.59
CA LYS A 31 13.77 36.89 -8.70
C LYS A 31 14.08 38.35 -8.98
N THR A 32 14.90 38.97 -8.11
CA THR A 32 15.43 40.31 -8.34
C THR A 32 16.72 40.24 -9.16
N SER A 33 17.02 41.28 -9.94
CA SER A 33 18.28 41.38 -10.68
C SER A 33 19.51 41.27 -9.76
N GLY A 34 19.42 41.81 -8.54
CA GLY A 34 20.49 41.70 -7.53
C GLY A 34 20.74 40.24 -7.10
N ALA A 35 19.66 39.42 -6.94
CA ALA A 35 19.80 38.01 -6.62
C ALA A 35 20.48 37.23 -7.76
N ILE A 36 20.10 37.52 -9.02
CA ILE A 36 20.76 36.92 -10.19
C ILE A 36 22.24 37.28 -10.24
N SER A 37 22.56 38.55 -10.08
CA SER A 37 23.96 39.03 -10.08
C SER A 37 24.80 38.38 -8.97
N LYS A 38 24.24 38.22 -7.76
CA LYS A 38 24.90 37.52 -6.65
C LYS A 38 25.18 36.06 -6.98
N ASN A 39 24.21 35.35 -7.60
CA ASN A 39 24.40 33.97 -8.04
C ASN A 39 25.51 33.85 -9.09
N LEU A 40 25.51 34.74 -10.10
CA LEU A 40 26.56 34.77 -11.12
C LEU A 40 27.95 35.04 -10.50
N THR A 41 28.05 36.00 -9.56
CA THR A 41 29.30 36.28 -8.85
C THR A 41 29.84 35.09 -8.09
N LYS A 42 28.97 34.36 -7.38
CA LYS A 42 29.32 33.12 -6.68
C LYS A 42 29.88 32.07 -7.65
N MET A 43 29.23 31.88 -8.79
CA MET A 43 29.69 30.91 -9.80
C MET A 43 31.00 31.34 -10.47
N LYS A 44 31.17 32.62 -10.78
CA LYS A 44 32.45 33.17 -11.30
C LYS A 44 33.62 32.80 -10.41
N THR A 45 33.48 33.02 -9.10
CA THR A 45 34.52 32.65 -8.13
C THR A 45 34.74 31.15 -8.06
N GLN A 46 33.70 30.35 -8.19
CA GLN A 46 33.78 28.91 -8.07
C GLN A 46 34.45 28.23 -9.27
N PHE A 47 34.20 28.73 -10.48
CA PHE A 47 34.74 28.18 -11.73
C PHE A 47 36.03 28.90 -12.18
N ASP A 48 36.42 29.96 -11.49
CA ASP A 48 37.52 30.85 -11.89
C ASP A 48 37.36 31.33 -13.35
N ASP A 49 36.13 31.65 -13.73
CA ASP A 49 35.75 32.06 -15.09
C ASP A 49 34.73 33.20 -15.02
N PRO A 50 34.83 34.25 -15.88
CA PRO A 50 33.87 35.35 -15.96
C PRO A 50 32.44 34.90 -16.31
N LEU A 51 32.24 33.68 -16.85
CA LEU A 51 31.02 33.07 -17.32
C LEU A 51 30.34 33.84 -18.46
N PHE A 52 30.17 35.13 -18.30
CA PHE A 52 29.60 36.04 -19.30
C PHE A 52 30.36 37.36 -19.35
N VAL A 53 30.60 37.82 -20.55
CA VAL A 53 31.28 39.13 -20.85
C VAL A 53 30.21 40.14 -21.31
N GLN A 54 30.21 41.32 -20.77
CA GLN A 54 29.31 42.37 -21.18
C GLN A 54 29.79 43.02 -22.50
N THR A 55 28.87 43.07 -23.48
CA THR A 55 29.10 43.68 -24.79
C THR A 55 28.07 44.79 -25.05
N LYS A 56 28.18 45.48 -26.18
CA LYS A 56 27.20 46.49 -26.62
C LYS A 56 25.81 45.90 -26.87
N HIS A 57 25.74 44.60 -27.10
CA HIS A 57 24.49 43.88 -27.42
C HIS A 57 23.94 43.03 -26.27
N GLY A 58 24.52 43.11 -25.07
CA GLY A 58 24.11 42.35 -23.91
C GLY A 58 25.26 41.51 -23.33
N PHE A 59 24.95 40.38 -22.78
CA PHE A 59 25.93 39.45 -22.22
C PHE A 59 26.22 38.29 -23.20
N GLU A 60 27.51 38.03 -23.46
CA GLU A 60 27.97 36.90 -24.24
C GLU A 60 28.62 35.84 -23.33
N PRO A 61 28.37 34.53 -23.52
CA PRO A 61 29.01 33.50 -22.74
C PRO A 61 30.49 33.40 -23.06
N THR A 62 31.27 32.94 -22.08
CA THR A 62 32.67 32.54 -22.31
C THR A 62 32.72 31.17 -23.01
N THR A 63 33.87 30.84 -23.58
CA THR A 63 34.12 29.50 -24.14
C THR A 63 33.87 28.40 -23.08
N PHE A 64 34.17 28.66 -21.80
CA PHE A 64 33.88 27.75 -20.70
C PHE A 64 32.38 27.44 -20.62
N VAL A 65 31.55 28.47 -20.65
CA VAL A 65 30.06 28.25 -20.59
C VAL A 65 29.55 27.53 -21.82
N GLU A 66 30.03 27.92 -23.03
CA GLU A 66 29.62 27.26 -24.27
C GLU A 66 29.96 25.78 -24.27
N THR A 67 31.19 25.42 -23.91
CA THR A 67 31.66 24.04 -23.86
C THR A 67 30.92 23.17 -22.83
N ASN A 68 30.57 23.77 -21.68
CA ASN A 68 29.95 23.01 -20.57
C ASN A 68 28.43 23.10 -20.55
N MET A 69 27.76 23.85 -21.42
CA MET A 69 26.31 24.05 -21.38
C MET A 69 25.55 22.74 -21.49
N ALA A 70 25.97 21.84 -22.36
CA ALA A 70 25.36 20.52 -22.52
C ALA A 70 25.39 19.68 -21.20
N HIS A 71 26.47 19.78 -20.43
CA HIS A 71 26.59 19.12 -19.14
C HIS A 71 25.64 19.74 -18.09
N PHE A 72 25.51 21.05 -18.05
CA PHE A 72 24.56 21.73 -17.17
C PHE A 72 23.11 21.39 -17.50
N GLU A 73 22.76 21.30 -18.77
CA GLU A 73 21.44 20.88 -19.21
C GLU A 73 21.14 19.43 -18.85
N GLN A 74 22.11 18.53 -18.96
CA GLN A 74 21.95 17.13 -18.56
C GLN A 74 21.69 16.99 -17.05
N ILE A 75 22.35 17.79 -16.22
CA ILE A 75 22.07 17.83 -14.76
C ILE A 75 20.63 18.28 -14.51
N LEU A 76 20.16 19.34 -15.16
CA LEU A 76 18.77 19.81 -15.02
C LEU A 76 17.75 18.77 -15.48
N MET A 77 17.99 18.08 -16.60
CA MET A 77 17.16 16.99 -17.08
C MET A 77 17.10 15.82 -16.09
N SER A 78 18.25 15.47 -15.50
CA SER A 78 18.32 14.43 -14.46
C SER A 78 17.50 14.81 -13.22
N VAL A 79 17.55 16.08 -12.80
CA VAL A 79 16.73 16.59 -11.70
C VAL A 79 15.22 16.57 -12.05
N ASP A 80 14.87 16.95 -13.27
CA ASP A 80 13.48 16.91 -13.74
C ASP A 80 12.93 15.47 -13.82
N SER A 81 13.78 14.49 -14.07
CA SER A 81 13.41 13.06 -14.06
C SER A 81 13.10 12.52 -12.64
N ILE A 82 13.54 13.22 -11.58
CA ILE A 82 13.26 12.85 -10.17
C ILE A 82 11.82 13.23 -9.76
N LYS A 83 11.07 13.96 -10.59
CA LYS A 83 9.67 14.28 -10.29
C LYS A 83 8.86 12.99 -10.10
N PRO A 84 7.93 12.97 -9.12
CA PRO A 84 7.05 11.82 -8.95
C PRO A 84 6.39 11.47 -10.28
N GLN A 85 6.60 10.25 -10.77
CA GLN A 85 5.89 9.78 -11.95
C GLN A 85 4.40 9.80 -11.62
N ASN A 86 3.60 10.46 -12.43
CA ASN A 86 2.16 10.39 -12.34
C ASN A 86 1.77 8.93 -12.63
N PHE A 87 1.33 8.22 -11.60
CA PHE A 87 0.80 6.87 -11.77
C PHE A 87 -0.53 6.94 -12.51
N SER A 88 -0.62 6.20 -13.60
CA SER A 88 -1.87 5.96 -14.34
C SER A 88 -2.08 4.45 -14.44
N PRO A 89 -3.17 3.93 -13.89
CA PRO A 89 -3.48 2.50 -13.96
C PRO A 89 -3.50 1.98 -15.40
N GLU A 90 -4.04 2.74 -16.34
CA GLU A 90 -4.20 2.34 -17.74
C GLU A 90 -2.88 2.08 -18.46
N THR A 91 -1.82 2.77 -18.03
CA THR A 91 -0.47 2.65 -18.64
C THR A 91 0.48 1.79 -17.81
N PHE A 92 0.08 1.39 -16.60
CA PHE A 92 0.91 0.56 -15.73
C PHE A 92 1.04 -0.86 -16.30
N ASP A 93 2.27 -1.26 -16.63
CA ASP A 93 2.65 -2.56 -17.20
C ASP A 93 3.49 -3.43 -16.24
N GLY A 94 3.62 -2.96 -15.00
CA GLY A 94 4.39 -3.65 -13.96
C GLY A 94 3.72 -4.91 -13.44
N GLN A 95 4.46 -5.67 -12.62
CA GLN A 95 3.96 -6.82 -11.88
C GLN A 95 3.67 -6.42 -10.44
N LEU A 96 2.55 -6.92 -9.90
CA LEU A 96 2.11 -6.68 -8.54
C LEU A 96 1.60 -7.96 -7.91
N SER A 97 2.12 -8.32 -6.74
CA SER A 97 1.63 -9.41 -5.91
C SER A 97 0.64 -8.90 -4.88
N ILE A 98 -0.56 -9.47 -4.86
CA ILE A 98 -1.59 -9.19 -3.86
C ILE A 98 -1.78 -10.44 -3.02
N TYR A 99 -1.45 -10.34 -1.75
CA TYR A 99 -1.61 -11.42 -0.79
C TYR A 99 -2.89 -11.21 0.02
N ALA A 100 -3.68 -12.25 0.20
CA ALA A 100 -4.82 -12.19 1.11
C ALA A 100 -5.08 -13.54 1.79
N ASN A 101 -5.84 -13.50 2.89
CA ASN A 101 -6.35 -14.73 3.49
C ASN A 101 -7.38 -15.40 2.57
N THR A 102 -7.59 -16.70 2.76
CA THR A 102 -8.46 -17.49 1.88
C THR A 102 -9.90 -16.97 1.87
N LEU A 103 -10.43 -16.56 3.03
CA LEU A 103 -11.79 -16.01 3.11
C LEU A 103 -11.95 -14.74 2.28
N PHE A 104 -10.94 -13.86 2.26
CA PHE A 104 -10.98 -12.66 1.42
C PHE A 104 -11.09 -13.03 -0.06
N TRP A 105 -10.30 -14.01 -0.51
CA TRP A 105 -10.35 -14.47 -1.90
C TRP A 105 -11.69 -15.09 -2.27
N ASP A 106 -12.27 -15.88 -1.36
CA ASP A 106 -13.58 -16.52 -1.59
C ASP A 106 -14.73 -15.50 -1.69
N TYR A 107 -14.65 -14.37 -1.00
CA TYR A 107 -15.72 -13.37 -0.96
C TYR A 107 -15.54 -12.22 -1.94
N PHE A 108 -14.31 -11.79 -2.19
CA PHE A 108 -14.02 -10.53 -2.89
C PHE A 108 -13.04 -10.69 -4.07
N GLY A 109 -12.50 -11.89 -4.27
CA GLY A 109 -11.39 -12.09 -5.21
C GLY A 109 -11.76 -11.84 -6.66
N ASP A 110 -12.93 -12.31 -7.09
CA ASP A 110 -13.44 -12.16 -8.45
C ASP A 110 -13.81 -10.71 -8.76
N GLU A 111 -14.52 -10.02 -7.85
CA GLU A 111 -14.87 -8.60 -8.02
C GLU A 111 -13.61 -7.72 -8.06
N LEU A 112 -12.67 -7.97 -7.16
CA LEU A 112 -11.38 -7.26 -7.15
C LEU A 112 -10.64 -7.48 -8.47
N TYR A 113 -10.52 -8.73 -8.94
CA TYR A 113 -9.86 -9.04 -10.20
C TYR A 113 -10.49 -8.30 -11.38
N LEU A 114 -11.81 -8.36 -11.53
CA LEU A 114 -12.53 -7.71 -12.61
C LEU A 114 -12.36 -6.18 -12.57
N SER A 115 -12.39 -5.59 -11.37
CA SER A 115 -12.15 -4.16 -11.18
C SER A 115 -10.73 -3.74 -11.60
N LEU A 116 -9.71 -4.52 -11.21
CA LEU A 116 -8.32 -4.25 -11.54
C LEU A 116 -8.05 -4.45 -13.04
N LEU A 117 -8.57 -5.52 -13.66
CA LEU A 117 -8.42 -5.79 -15.07
C LEU A 117 -8.98 -4.66 -15.94
N LYS A 118 -10.15 -4.12 -15.56
CA LYS A 118 -10.78 -3.02 -16.29
C LYS A 118 -9.95 -1.74 -16.27
N GLN A 119 -9.25 -1.46 -15.17
CA GLN A 119 -8.55 -0.18 -14.99
C GLN A 119 -7.07 -0.25 -15.32
N ALA A 120 -6.43 -1.41 -15.12
CA ALA A 120 -5.02 -1.63 -15.39
C ALA A 120 -4.81 -2.85 -16.32
N PRO A 121 -5.26 -2.76 -17.58
CA PRO A 121 -5.29 -3.90 -18.51
C PRO A 121 -3.91 -4.40 -18.92
N ARG A 122 -2.84 -3.63 -18.69
CA ARG A 122 -1.46 -3.99 -19.01
C ARG A 122 -0.71 -4.60 -17.82
N ALA A 123 -1.24 -4.42 -16.62
CA ALA A 123 -0.61 -4.90 -15.39
C ALA A 123 -0.64 -6.44 -15.30
N LYS A 124 0.36 -6.99 -14.64
CA LYS A 124 0.41 -8.41 -14.28
C LYS A 124 0.13 -8.55 -12.80
N PHE A 125 -0.99 -9.19 -12.45
CA PHE A 125 -1.37 -9.44 -11.07
C PHE A 125 -1.11 -10.87 -10.67
N SER A 126 -0.61 -11.08 -9.45
CA SER A 126 -0.54 -12.38 -8.79
C SER A 126 -1.40 -12.34 -7.53
N PHE A 127 -2.43 -13.17 -7.46
CA PHE A 127 -3.31 -13.31 -6.29
C PHE A 127 -2.83 -14.49 -5.47
N LEU A 128 -2.28 -14.24 -4.30
CA LEU A 128 -1.54 -15.20 -3.53
C LEU A 128 -2.07 -15.29 -2.09
N ARG A 129 -1.81 -16.42 -1.42
CA ARG A 129 -2.21 -16.61 -0.03
C ARG A 129 -1.31 -15.84 0.92
N TRP A 130 -1.91 -15.16 1.90
CA TRP A 130 -1.21 -14.57 3.03
C TRP A 130 -0.60 -15.64 3.94
N GLY A 131 0.54 -15.37 4.53
CA GLY A 131 1.27 -16.24 5.45
C GLY A 131 2.69 -15.73 5.71
N ASN A 132 3.49 -16.50 6.44
CA ASN A 132 4.83 -16.08 6.86
C ASN A 132 5.77 -15.77 5.68
N GLU A 133 5.68 -16.52 4.59
CA GLU A 133 6.47 -16.21 3.39
C GLU A 133 6.07 -14.86 2.78
N ALA A 134 4.78 -14.57 2.71
CA ALA A 134 4.26 -13.29 2.22
C ALA A 134 4.71 -12.13 3.11
N LYS A 135 4.72 -12.31 4.45
CA LYS A 135 5.27 -11.33 5.40
C LYS A 135 6.73 -10.99 5.08
N ASN A 136 7.57 -12.00 4.87
CA ASN A 136 9.00 -11.81 4.55
C ASN A 136 9.17 -11.05 3.23
N ARG A 137 8.48 -11.45 2.17
CA ARG A 137 8.53 -10.78 0.86
C ARG A 137 8.13 -9.31 0.95
N LEU A 138 7.12 -9.00 1.75
CA LEU A 138 6.66 -7.62 1.98
C LEU A 138 7.73 -6.79 2.71
N ILE A 139 8.41 -7.38 3.71
CA ILE A 139 9.51 -6.76 4.45
C ILE A 139 10.72 -6.54 3.54
N ASP A 140 11.06 -7.50 2.69
CA ASP A 140 12.20 -7.46 1.77
C ASP A 140 12.02 -6.47 0.61
N GLY A 141 10.82 -5.93 0.46
CA GLY A 141 10.55 -4.80 -0.44
C GLY A 141 10.09 -5.21 -1.83
N GLU A 142 9.54 -6.40 -2.00
CA GLU A 142 8.81 -6.73 -3.21
C GLU A 142 7.68 -5.70 -3.48
N ASN A 143 7.35 -5.52 -4.74
CA ASN A 143 6.20 -4.72 -5.13
C ASN A 143 4.92 -5.51 -4.83
N ALA A 144 4.51 -5.47 -3.58
CA ALA A 144 3.45 -6.28 -3.04
C ALA A 144 2.60 -5.53 -2.02
N VAL A 145 1.34 -5.93 -1.93
CA VAL A 145 0.42 -5.54 -0.86
C VAL A 145 -0.21 -6.78 -0.24
N ALA A 146 -0.67 -6.67 0.99
CA ALA A 146 -1.36 -7.77 1.66
C ALA A 146 -2.67 -7.29 2.29
N ILE A 147 -3.69 -8.15 2.25
CA ILE A 147 -5.02 -7.93 2.83
C ILE A 147 -5.23 -9.01 3.88
N HIS A 148 -5.30 -8.60 5.12
CA HIS A 148 -5.43 -9.54 6.24
C HIS A 148 -6.10 -8.85 7.45
N TYR A 149 -6.25 -9.58 8.54
CA TYR A 149 -6.68 -8.99 9.80
C TYR A 149 -5.55 -8.21 10.45
N PHE A 150 -5.88 -7.11 11.15
CA PHE A 150 -4.89 -6.31 11.86
C PHE A 150 -4.00 -7.19 12.75
N ASP A 151 -2.69 -7.01 12.64
CA ASP A 151 -1.68 -7.81 13.33
C ASP A 151 -0.70 -6.87 14.07
N GLU A 152 -0.76 -6.90 15.41
CA GLU A 152 0.10 -6.07 16.26
C GLU A 152 1.57 -6.50 16.23
N ASP A 153 1.84 -7.74 15.84
CA ASP A 153 3.19 -8.32 15.83
C ASP A 153 3.97 -8.03 14.54
N LEU A 154 3.35 -7.32 13.56
CA LEU A 154 4.06 -6.93 12.35
C LEU A 154 5.13 -5.87 12.64
N PRO A 155 6.32 -5.98 12.01
CA PRO A 155 7.40 -5.03 12.24
C PRO A 155 7.03 -3.62 11.77
N GLN A 156 7.64 -2.60 12.37
CA GLN A 156 7.39 -1.19 12.05
C GLN A 156 7.72 -0.81 10.61
N SER A 157 8.50 -1.63 9.90
CA SER A 157 8.78 -1.46 8.46
C SER A 157 7.56 -1.73 7.57
N VAL A 158 6.52 -2.38 8.11
CA VAL A 158 5.23 -2.62 7.46
C VAL A 158 4.19 -1.61 7.96
N ALA A 159 3.51 -0.93 7.05
CA ALA A 159 2.38 -0.08 7.35
C ALA A 159 1.09 -0.87 7.17
N GLN A 160 0.15 -0.71 8.09
CA GLN A 160 -1.19 -1.27 8.04
C GLN A 160 -2.20 -0.13 7.96
N LYS A 161 -3.07 -0.13 6.96
CA LYS A 161 -4.13 0.86 6.78
C LYS A 161 -5.49 0.16 6.80
N GLU A 162 -6.39 0.62 7.66
CA GLU A 162 -7.71 0.02 7.81
C GLU A 162 -8.55 0.15 6.55
N LEU A 163 -9.09 -0.97 6.09
CA LEU A 163 -10.02 -1.09 4.97
C LEU A 163 -11.47 -1.08 5.44
N GLY A 164 -11.74 -1.73 6.56
CA GLY A 164 -13.07 -1.85 7.16
C GLY A 164 -13.06 -2.72 8.40
N LYS A 165 -14.23 -2.91 9.00
CA LYS A 165 -14.44 -3.74 10.18
C LYS A 165 -15.55 -4.74 9.91
N GLY A 166 -15.36 -5.97 10.36
CA GLY A 166 -16.38 -7.01 10.34
C GLY A 166 -16.75 -7.44 11.76
N LYS A 167 -17.99 -7.82 11.96
CA LYS A 167 -18.46 -8.43 13.22
C LYS A 167 -18.42 -9.94 13.06
N ALA A 168 -17.68 -10.62 13.94
CA ALA A 168 -17.64 -12.07 13.94
C ALA A 168 -18.92 -12.65 14.54
N VAL A 169 -19.42 -13.76 13.97
CA VAL A 169 -20.55 -14.54 14.45
C VAL A 169 -20.22 -16.02 14.38
N PHE A 170 -20.82 -16.83 15.24
CA PHE A 170 -20.85 -18.27 14.99
C PHE A 170 -21.87 -18.60 13.89
N PHE A 171 -21.64 -19.70 13.19
CA PHE A 171 -22.59 -20.19 12.22
C PHE A 171 -22.75 -21.70 12.33
N VAL A 172 -23.95 -22.16 12.05
CA VAL A 172 -24.40 -23.53 12.11
C VAL A 172 -25.30 -23.83 10.90
N ARG A 173 -25.54 -25.11 10.58
CA ARG A 173 -26.59 -25.46 9.61
C ARG A 173 -27.96 -24.94 10.06
N LYS A 174 -28.89 -24.71 9.14
CA LYS A 174 -30.22 -24.14 9.45
C LYS A 174 -30.99 -24.94 10.49
N GLU A 175 -30.94 -26.26 10.40
CA GLU A 175 -31.68 -27.22 11.24
C GLU A 175 -30.91 -27.59 12.52
N HIS A 176 -29.82 -26.91 12.84
CA HIS A 176 -29.02 -27.16 14.03
C HIS A 176 -29.85 -26.95 15.30
N PRO A 177 -29.77 -27.87 16.31
CA PRO A 177 -30.58 -27.80 17.52
C PRO A 177 -30.34 -26.54 18.38
N ALA A 178 -29.08 -26.07 18.50
CA ALA A 178 -28.76 -24.89 19.29
C ALA A 178 -29.46 -23.65 18.73
N GLN A 179 -30.11 -22.85 19.56
CA GLN A 179 -30.80 -21.63 19.17
C GLN A 179 -29.99 -20.38 19.49
N ASP A 180 -29.16 -20.40 20.53
CA ASP A 180 -28.33 -19.29 20.99
C ASP A 180 -26.90 -19.73 21.28
N PHE A 181 -26.12 -18.79 21.82
CA PHE A 181 -24.70 -19.01 22.13
C PHE A 181 -24.50 -20.08 23.23
N ASP A 182 -25.31 -20.08 24.27
CA ASP A 182 -25.12 -20.99 25.42
C ASP A 182 -25.49 -22.44 25.02
N ASP A 183 -26.40 -22.62 24.10
CA ASP A 183 -26.76 -23.92 23.53
C ASP A 183 -25.63 -24.59 22.72
N LEU A 184 -24.63 -23.82 22.29
CA LEU A 184 -23.48 -24.34 21.51
C LEU A 184 -22.48 -25.14 22.36
N GLN A 185 -22.53 -25.04 23.69
CA GLN A 185 -21.56 -25.66 24.61
C GLN A 185 -21.32 -27.16 24.37
N PRO A 186 -22.34 -28.02 24.12
CA PRO A 186 -22.11 -29.44 23.90
C PRO A 186 -21.63 -29.80 22.48
N TYR A 187 -21.67 -28.88 21.54
CA TYR A 187 -21.35 -29.15 20.14
C TYR A 187 -19.88 -28.92 19.81
N PRO A 188 -19.31 -29.66 18.85
CA PRO A 188 -17.91 -29.49 18.49
C PRO A 188 -17.68 -28.27 17.64
N PHE A 189 -16.61 -27.54 17.95
CA PHE A 189 -16.15 -26.35 17.23
C PHE A 189 -15.14 -26.72 16.16
N LEU A 190 -15.33 -26.22 14.92
CA LEU A 190 -14.35 -26.28 13.86
C LEU A 190 -13.52 -24.99 13.85
N LEU A 191 -12.24 -25.12 14.12
CA LEU A 191 -11.33 -23.98 14.14
C LEU A 191 -10.86 -23.66 12.71
N PHE A 192 -11.20 -22.46 12.26
CA PHE A 192 -10.62 -21.92 11.04
C PHE A 192 -9.22 -21.38 11.32
N LYS A 193 -8.22 -21.98 10.69
CA LYS A 193 -6.85 -21.54 10.76
C LYS A 193 -6.54 -20.54 9.65
N THR A 194 -6.15 -19.33 10.02
CA THR A 194 -5.74 -18.27 9.10
C THR A 194 -4.23 -18.09 9.20
N PRO A 195 -3.45 -18.68 8.28
CA PRO A 195 -1.99 -18.56 8.30
C PRO A 195 -1.54 -17.11 8.36
N GLY A 196 -0.51 -16.84 9.15
CA GLY A 196 0.02 -15.51 9.35
C GLY A 196 -0.76 -14.63 10.32
N TRP A 197 -1.88 -15.12 10.90
CA TRP A 197 -2.65 -14.37 11.89
C TRP A 197 -2.86 -15.13 13.21
N ASN A 198 -3.30 -16.39 13.14
CA ASN A 198 -3.54 -17.21 14.33
C ASN A 198 -2.66 -18.47 14.37
N ASP A 199 -1.44 -18.37 13.91
CA ASP A 199 -0.49 -19.50 13.85
C ASP A 199 -0.12 -20.04 15.23
N TYR A 200 -0.02 -19.16 16.24
CA TYR A 200 0.45 -19.51 17.59
C TYR A 200 -0.50 -19.07 18.71
N ARG A 201 -1.48 -18.23 18.40
CA ARG A 201 -2.46 -17.70 19.36
C ARG A 201 -3.86 -17.80 18.79
N TYR A 202 -4.80 -18.11 19.67
CA TYR A 202 -6.22 -18.16 19.34
C TYR A 202 -7.00 -17.19 20.23
N PRO A 203 -6.98 -15.89 19.97
CA PRO A 203 -7.59 -14.89 20.83
C PRO A 203 -9.08 -15.16 21.11
N LEU A 204 -9.79 -15.72 20.14
CA LEU A 204 -11.17 -16.12 20.34
C LEU A 204 -11.29 -17.22 21.40
N LEU A 205 -10.49 -18.28 21.32
CA LEU A 205 -10.56 -19.40 22.26
C LEU A 205 -10.19 -18.95 23.68
N GLU A 206 -9.21 -18.06 23.81
CA GLU A 206 -8.84 -17.47 25.10
C GLU A 206 -10.00 -16.66 25.71
N ARG A 207 -10.67 -15.83 24.91
CA ARG A 207 -11.84 -15.06 25.35
C ARG A 207 -13.02 -15.95 25.71
N LEU A 208 -13.30 -16.99 24.91
CA LEU A 208 -14.34 -17.97 25.20
C LEU A 208 -14.08 -18.69 26.54
N LYS A 209 -12.85 -19.12 26.78
CA LYS A 209 -12.45 -19.75 28.05
C LYS A 209 -12.65 -18.82 29.23
N ASN A 210 -12.31 -17.53 29.09
CA ASN A 210 -12.45 -16.53 30.17
C ASN A 210 -13.91 -16.30 30.60
N ILE A 211 -14.87 -16.59 29.74
CA ILE A 211 -16.30 -16.50 30.05
C ILE A 211 -16.94 -17.85 30.42
N GLY A 212 -16.12 -18.89 30.57
CA GLY A 212 -16.58 -20.24 30.94
C GLY A 212 -17.10 -21.08 29.76
N PHE A 213 -16.93 -20.59 28.50
CA PHE A 213 -17.30 -21.36 27.33
C PHE A 213 -16.11 -22.20 26.87
N ASN A 214 -16.22 -23.52 26.98
CA ASN A 214 -15.14 -24.45 26.67
C ASN A 214 -15.20 -24.94 25.21
N ALA A 215 -14.79 -24.13 24.27
CA ALA A 215 -14.61 -24.55 22.89
C ALA A 215 -13.24 -25.20 22.74
N SER A 216 -13.19 -26.52 22.70
CA SER A 216 -11.96 -27.28 22.46
C SER A 216 -11.99 -27.86 21.05
N PRO A 217 -11.40 -27.17 20.06
CA PRO A 217 -11.40 -27.66 18.68
C PRO A 217 -10.57 -28.93 18.58
N LYS A 218 -11.15 -29.97 17.99
CA LYS A 218 -10.44 -31.22 17.69
C LYS A 218 -9.76 -31.20 16.32
N VAL A 219 -10.12 -30.23 15.49
CA VAL A 219 -9.66 -30.12 14.09
C VAL A 219 -9.41 -28.66 13.76
N GLU A 220 -8.27 -28.40 13.14
CA GLU A 220 -7.92 -27.12 12.54
C GLU A 220 -8.03 -27.24 11.02
N ILE A 221 -8.70 -26.31 10.38
CA ILE A 221 -8.96 -26.33 8.93
C ILE A 221 -8.61 -24.98 8.31
N GLU A 222 -7.79 -24.99 7.27
CA GLU A 222 -7.42 -23.79 6.49
C GLU A 222 -8.34 -23.52 5.29
N HIS A 223 -9.26 -24.44 4.98
CA HIS A 223 -10.15 -24.36 3.81
C HIS A 223 -11.58 -24.03 4.21
N PRO A 224 -12.08 -22.80 3.97
CA PRO A 224 -13.43 -22.39 4.36
C PRO A 224 -14.52 -23.26 3.76
N ALA A 225 -14.39 -23.63 2.48
CA ALA A 225 -15.35 -24.51 1.81
C ALA A 225 -15.46 -25.91 2.47
N MET A 226 -14.37 -26.42 3.05
CA MET A 226 -14.41 -27.70 3.78
C MET A 226 -15.19 -27.56 5.10
N ILE A 227 -14.95 -26.47 5.84
CA ILE A 227 -15.71 -26.16 7.07
C ILE A 227 -17.19 -26.07 6.75
N HIS A 228 -17.57 -25.32 5.73
CA HIS A 228 -18.96 -25.18 5.31
C HIS A 228 -19.61 -26.53 5.01
N LYS A 229 -18.96 -27.38 4.21
CA LYS A 229 -19.48 -28.72 3.87
C LYS A 229 -19.65 -29.64 5.09
N ILE A 230 -18.74 -29.57 6.07
CA ILE A 230 -18.85 -30.35 7.32
C ILE A 230 -20.03 -29.84 8.14
N ILE A 231 -20.17 -28.52 8.31
CA ILE A 231 -21.26 -27.92 9.09
C ILE A 231 -22.64 -28.28 8.50
N LEU A 232 -22.76 -28.27 7.18
CA LEU A 232 -24.03 -28.66 6.53
C LEU A 232 -24.46 -30.10 6.82
N GLN A 233 -23.53 -30.98 7.17
CA GLN A 233 -23.79 -32.44 7.35
C GLN A 233 -23.74 -32.85 8.83
N THR A 234 -23.42 -31.95 9.75
CA THR A 234 -23.18 -32.29 11.16
C THR A 234 -23.67 -31.18 12.09
N ASP A 235 -23.60 -31.45 13.39
CA ASP A 235 -23.89 -30.47 14.43
C ASP A 235 -22.62 -29.74 14.91
N HIS A 236 -21.64 -29.56 14.04
CA HIS A 236 -20.52 -28.68 14.31
C HIS A 236 -20.92 -27.22 14.12
N PHE A 237 -20.18 -26.32 14.80
CA PHE A 237 -20.29 -24.89 14.55
C PHE A 237 -18.93 -24.31 14.14
N GLY A 238 -18.97 -23.23 13.39
CA GLY A 238 -17.80 -22.47 12.94
C GLY A 238 -17.93 -20.99 13.25
N ILE A 239 -16.94 -20.22 12.85
CA ILE A 239 -16.94 -18.75 12.96
C ILE A 239 -16.80 -18.14 11.58
N THR A 240 -17.52 -17.05 11.32
CA THR A 240 -17.44 -16.25 10.10
C THR A 240 -17.78 -14.80 10.41
N MET A 241 -17.76 -13.92 9.40
CA MET A 241 -18.28 -12.57 9.52
C MET A 241 -19.79 -12.54 9.33
N SER A 242 -20.47 -11.62 10.03
CA SER A 242 -21.94 -11.50 10.02
C SER A 242 -22.53 -11.39 8.61
N ASP A 243 -21.80 -10.69 7.72
CA ASP A 243 -22.25 -10.41 6.35
C ASP A 243 -21.93 -11.56 5.37
N HIS A 244 -21.23 -12.61 5.87
CA HIS A 244 -20.75 -13.72 5.06
C HIS A 244 -21.13 -15.09 5.63
N VAL A 245 -22.34 -15.20 6.14
CA VAL A 245 -22.87 -16.50 6.60
C VAL A 245 -23.13 -17.38 5.38
N PRO A 246 -22.52 -18.60 5.30
CA PRO A 246 -22.65 -19.44 4.12
C PRO A 246 -24.08 -19.89 3.84
N GLN A 247 -24.38 -20.14 2.57
CA GLN A 247 -25.69 -20.63 2.15
C GLN A 247 -26.04 -21.94 2.86
N GLY A 248 -27.30 -22.08 3.30
CA GLY A 248 -27.75 -23.27 4.06
C GLY A 248 -27.42 -23.21 5.56
N CYS A 249 -26.74 -22.17 6.00
CA CYS A 249 -26.39 -21.91 7.39
C CYS A 249 -27.20 -20.73 7.97
N ARG A 250 -27.17 -20.61 9.28
CA ARG A 250 -27.63 -19.43 10.02
C ARG A 250 -26.58 -18.98 11.04
N SER A 251 -26.60 -17.71 11.37
CA SER A 251 -25.71 -17.15 12.40
C SER A 251 -26.27 -17.37 13.80
N ILE A 252 -25.36 -17.50 14.76
CA ILE A 252 -25.60 -17.35 16.18
C ILE A 252 -24.73 -16.21 16.68
N ALA A 253 -25.35 -15.17 17.23
CA ALA A 253 -24.65 -13.99 17.67
C ALA A 253 -23.74 -14.29 18.88
N LEU A 254 -22.57 -13.69 18.91
CA LEU A 254 -21.72 -13.68 20.08
C LEU A 254 -22.34 -12.77 21.16
N PRO A 255 -22.28 -13.15 22.44
CA PRO A 255 -22.75 -12.26 23.51
C PRO A 255 -21.94 -10.96 23.55
N ASN A 256 -22.53 -9.84 23.98
CA ASN A 256 -21.90 -8.52 23.98
C ASN A 256 -20.52 -8.48 24.67
N ARG A 257 -20.33 -9.28 25.71
CA ARG A 257 -19.03 -9.46 26.40
C ARG A 257 -17.93 -10.10 25.55
N LEU A 258 -18.30 -10.70 24.42
CA LEU A 258 -17.41 -11.35 23.45
C LEU A 258 -17.43 -10.67 22.09
N GLU A 259 -18.05 -9.51 21.97
CA GLU A 259 -18.10 -8.84 20.67
C GLU A 259 -16.70 -8.73 20.07
N LEU A 260 -16.53 -9.40 18.93
CA LEU A 260 -15.29 -9.46 18.18
C LEU A 260 -15.47 -8.64 16.90
N ASN A 261 -15.00 -7.42 16.98
CA ASN A 261 -14.81 -6.59 15.77
C ASN A 261 -13.41 -6.87 15.24
N VAL A 262 -13.35 -7.35 14.02
CA VAL A 262 -12.10 -7.66 13.34
C VAL A 262 -11.84 -6.58 12.29
N SER A 263 -10.70 -5.90 12.38
CA SER A 263 -10.32 -4.91 11.38
C SER A 263 -9.60 -5.59 10.22
N TYR A 264 -10.14 -5.41 9.02
CA TYR A 264 -9.41 -5.70 7.78
C TYR A 264 -8.44 -4.58 7.47
N VAL A 265 -7.23 -4.92 7.10
CA VAL A 265 -6.19 -3.95 6.76
C VAL A 265 -5.55 -4.29 5.43
N MET A 266 -5.12 -3.25 4.71
CA MET A 266 -4.13 -3.39 3.65
C MET A 266 -2.76 -3.07 4.22
N SER A 267 -1.82 -3.97 4.04
CA SER A 267 -0.43 -3.81 4.45
C SER A 267 0.48 -3.65 3.24
N CYS A 268 1.47 -2.80 3.38
CA CYS A 268 2.55 -2.61 2.43
C CYS A 268 3.82 -2.18 3.17
N ARG A 269 4.97 -2.17 2.49
CA ARG A 269 6.19 -1.60 3.05
C ARG A 269 5.95 -0.13 3.42
N ARG A 270 6.35 0.29 4.63
CA ARG A 270 6.10 1.65 5.14
C ARG A 270 6.64 2.75 4.21
N SER A 271 7.79 2.55 3.59
CA SER A 271 8.35 3.50 2.61
C SER A 271 7.49 3.66 1.35
N GLN A 272 6.59 2.73 1.07
CA GLN A 272 5.72 2.71 -0.11
C GLN A 272 4.26 3.06 0.22
N GLN A 273 3.92 3.33 1.47
CA GLN A 273 2.52 3.55 1.90
C GLN A 273 1.83 4.73 1.20
N HIS A 274 2.61 5.71 0.73
CA HIS A 274 2.12 6.88 -0.01
C HIS A 274 2.41 6.80 -1.51
N ALA A 275 2.94 5.67 -2.00
CA ALA A 275 3.14 5.48 -3.44
C ALA A 275 1.78 5.52 -4.16
N PRO A 276 1.66 6.23 -5.29
CA PRO A 276 0.39 6.39 -6.00
C PRO A 276 -0.28 5.04 -6.36
N LEU A 277 0.50 4.03 -6.72
CA LEU A 277 0.03 2.66 -6.94
C LEU A 277 -0.68 2.08 -5.70
N ASN A 278 -0.06 2.21 -4.52
CA ASN A 278 -0.62 1.65 -3.28
C ASN A 278 -1.86 2.43 -2.81
N LEU A 279 -1.91 3.74 -3.04
CA LEU A 279 -3.11 4.54 -2.76
C LEU A 279 -4.27 4.13 -3.67
N TRP A 280 -4.02 3.98 -4.97
CA TRP A 280 -5.03 3.49 -5.92
C TRP A 280 -5.54 2.10 -5.56
N LEU A 281 -4.65 1.15 -5.24
CA LEU A 281 -5.04 -0.19 -4.80
C LEU A 281 -5.87 -0.16 -3.52
N PHE A 282 -5.46 0.63 -2.54
CA PHE A 282 -6.21 0.79 -1.30
C PHE A 282 -7.65 1.22 -1.57
N ASP A 283 -7.84 2.22 -2.42
CA ASP A 283 -9.18 2.72 -2.74
C ASP A 283 -10.01 1.65 -3.49
N LYS A 284 -9.39 0.86 -4.38
CA LYS A 284 -10.07 -0.24 -5.07
C LYS A 284 -10.49 -1.36 -4.13
N ILE A 285 -9.57 -1.82 -3.29
CA ILE A 285 -9.84 -2.89 -2.32
C ILE A 285 -10.90 -2.43 -1.32
N LYS A 286 -10.80 -1.19 -0.83
CA LYS A 286 -11.79 -0.63 0.09
C LYS A 286 -13.18 -0.55 -0.52
N HIS A 287 -13.28 -0.20 -1.80
CA HIS A 287 -14.55 -0.14 -2.52
C HIS A 287 -15.21 -1.53 -2.64
N VAL A 288 -14.42 -2.54 -2.97
CA VAL A 288 -14.91 -3.93 -3.10
C VAL A 288 -15.37 -4.51 -1.75
N ILE A 289 -14.73 -4.15 -0.64
CA ILE A 289 -15.14 -4.61 0.70
C ILE A 289 -16.42 -3.88 1.17
N ALA A 290 -16.68 -2.66 0.69
CA ALA A 290 -17.81 -1.84 1.14
C ALA A 290 -19.13 -2.13 0.39
N ASN A 291 -19.09 -2.87 -0.73
CA ASN A 291 -20.25 -3.27 -1.53
C ASN A 291 -20.76 -4.64 -1.12
#